data_7da86ba2da6ad0bfd89024a3808e652c
#
_entry.id   7da86ba2da6ad0bfd89024a3808e652c
#
_cell.length_a   1.000
_cell.length_b   1.000
_cell.length_c   1.000
_cell.angle_alpha   90.00
_cell.angle_beta   90.00
_cell.angle_gamma   90.00
#
_symmetry.space_group_name_H-M   'P 1'
#
loop_
_entity.id
_entity.type
_entity.pdbx_description
1 polymer ?
#
loop_
_entity_poly.entity_id
_entity_poly.type
_entity_poly.pdbx_seq_one_letter_code
_entity_poly.pdbx_strand_id
1 'polypeptide(L)'
;MEERILNEKESLELITQMIANTRNRMQTNNGNIYLLWGYSSVAVAILIYTIGFFSTHPGWNFLWFLIWIIGGTFTGHVLKDDKKLPKGYTDKITEGLWSIVGYCAIAFTLLCLYFMLAKGANCWSLMMVFGLFVIGFATSVQGVILKEKSLIVGGGIGMGFGAFIMCCLIAGIPLENSWTTPLFILTFIFMMIMPGHILNHKAQRKHVQGA
;
A
#
# COMPACT_ATOMS: atom_id res chain seq x y z
N MET A 1 -34.34 16.90 28.46
CA MET A 1 -33.86 15.72 27.66
C MET A 1 -33.88 14.55 28.62
N GLU A 2 -34.85 13.65 28.48
CA GLU A 2 -34.84 12.41 29.26
C GLU A 2 -33.67 11.54 28.84
N GLU A 3 -32.73 11.30 29.75
CA GLU A 3 -31.70 10.27 29.56
C GLU A 3 -32.40 8.92 29.58
N ARG A 4 -32.61 8.34 28.39
CA ARG A 4 -33.12 6.98 28.23
C ARG A 4 -32.05 6.02 28.74
N ILE A 5 -32.25 5.48 29.93
CA ILE A 5 -31.39 4.43 30.50
C ILE A 5 -31.56 3.19 29.62
N LEU A 6 -30.53 2.92 28.82
CA LEU A 6 -30.45 1.73 27.95
C LEU A 6 -30.42 0.46 28.83
N ASN A 7 -31.24 -0.52 28.51
CA ASN A 7 -31.16 -1.85 29.14
C ASN A 7 -29.82 -2.51 28.75
N GLU A 8 -29.30 -3.39 29.63
CA GLU A 8 -28.01 -4.11 29.39
C GLU A 8 -27.96 -4.78 28.02
N LYS A 9 -29.08 -5.36 27.57
CA LYS A 9 -29.20 -6.00 26.25
C LYS A 9 -29.11 -5.01 25.10
N GLU A 10 -29.78 -3.86 25.22
CA GLU A 10 -29.72 -2.78 24.24
C GLU A 10 -28.30 -2.18 24.16
N SER A 11 -27.62 -2.06 25.30
CA SER A 11 -26.24 -1.60 25.38
C SER A 11 -25.26 -2.55 24.68
N LEU A 12 -25.44 -3.88 24.87
CA LEU A 12 -24.64 -4.90 24.19
C LEU A 12 -24.89 -4.93 22.67
N GLU A 13 -26.14 -4.79 22.23
CA GLU A 13 -26.47 -4.69 20.81
C GLU A 13 -25.85 -3.43 20.17
N LEU A 14 -25.94 -2.30 20.85
CA LEU A 14 -25.32 -1.04 20.38
C LEU A 14 -23.80 -1.19 20.24
N ILE A 15 -23.13 -1.73 21.25
CA ILE A 15 -21.68 -1.98 21.21
C ILE A 15 -21.33 -2.92 20.05
N THR A 16 -22.10 -3.99 19.86
CA THR A 16 -21.87 -4.95 18.78
C THR A 16 -22.03 -4.29 17.41
N GLN A 17 -23.06 -3.46 17.23
CA GLN A 17 -23.25 -2.67 16.00
C GLN A 17 -22.12 -1.67 15.77
N MET A 18 -21.66 -0.97 16.81
CA MET A 18 -20.54 -0.02 16.70
C MET A 18 -19.25 -0.72 16.28
N ILE A 19 -18.97 -1.91 16.84
CA ILE A 19 -17.80 -2.73 16.45
C ILE A 19 -17.91 -3.17 15.00
N ALA A 20 -19.08 -3.66 14.58
CA ALA A 20 -19.32 -4.11 13.20
C ALA A 20 -19.18 -2.95 12.20
N ASN A 21 -19.76 -1.80 12.49
CA ASN A 21 -19.70 -0.60 11.65
C ASN A 21 -18.25 -0.08 11.52
N THR A 22 -17.51 -0.04 12.64
CA THR A 22 -16.12 0.38 12.65
C THR A 22 -15.26 -0.57 11.79
N ARG A 23 -15.47 -1.89 11.92
CA ARG A 23 -14.74 -2.89 11.12
C ARG A 23 -15.06 -2.77 9.62
N ASN A 24 -16.31 -2.57 9.25
CA ASN A 24 -16.73 -2.41 7.84
C ASN A 24 -16.11 -1.14 7.23
N ARG A 25 -16.15 -0.03 7.96
CA ARG A 25 -15.53 1.22 7.55
C ARG A 25 -14.03 1.04 7.28
N MET A 26 -13.32 0.42 8.22
CA MET A 26 -11.89 0.13 8.07
C MET A 26 -11.60 -0.72 6.82
N GLN A 27 -12.41 -1.73 6.53
CA GLN A 27 -12.23 -2.56 5.35
C GLN A 27 -12.40 -1.75 4.06
N THR A 28 -13.43 -0.91 3.95
CA THR A 28 -13.68 -0.08 2.77
C THR A 28 -12.58 0.96 2.56
N ASN A 29 -12.19 1.69 3.59
CA ASN A 29 -11.19 2.74 3.45
C ASN A 29 -9.82 2.17 3.13
N ASN A 30 -9.42 1.09 3.79
CA ASN A 30 -8.18 0.41 3.45
C ASN A 30 -8.22 -0.13 2.02
N GLY A 31 -9.34 -0.73 1.58
CA GLY A 31 -9.50 -1.19 0.20
C GLY A 31 -9.29 -0.08 -0.82
N ASN A 32 -9.88 1.09 -0.62
CA ASN A 32 -9.74 2.25 -1.50
C ASN A 32 -8.29 2.78 -1.53
N ILE A 33 -7.60 2.82 -0.39
CA ILE A 33 -6.19 3.22 -0.32
C ILE A 33 -5.32 2.21 -1.08
N TYR A 34 -5.53 0.90 -0.90
CA TYR A 34 -4.79 -0.12 -1.66
C TYR A 34 -5.00 0.00 -3.16
N LEU A 35 -6.23 0.26 -3.61
CA LEU A 35 -6.53 0.48 -5.03
C LEU A 35 -5.86 1.75 -5.56
N LEU A 36 -5.91 2.84 -4.81
CA LEU A 36 -5.27 4.10 -5.19
C LEU A 36 -3.76 3.91 -5.41
N TRP A 37 -3.06 3.37 -4.41
CA TRP A 37 -1.62 3.14 -4.50
C TRP A 37 -1.26 2.07 -5.54
N GLY A 38 -2.04 1.00 -5.63
CA GLY A 38 -1.84 -0.07 -6.61
C GLY A 38 -1.98 0.43 -8.04
N TYR A 39 -3.09 1.11 -8.36
CA TYR A 39 -3.31 1.64 -9.71
C TYR A 39 -2.33 2.75 -10.07
N SER A 40 -2.00 3.64 -9.13
CA SER A 40 -0.99 4.69 -9.36
C SER A 40 0.37 4.08 -9.70
N SER A 41 0.79 3.06 -8.94
CA SER A 41 2.07 2.38 -9.16
C SER A 41 2.11 1.66 -10.50
N VAL A 42 1.05 0.94 -10.85
CA VAL A 42 0.95 0.24 -12.13
C VAL A 42 0.89 1.21 -13.31
N ALA A 43 0.12 2.29 -13.20
CA ALA A 43 0.02 3.30 -14.27
C ALA A 43 1.35 3.99 -14.54
N VAL A 44 2.08 4.40 -13.48
CA VAL A 44 3.41 4.99 -13.61
C VAL A 44 4.42 3.99 -14.16
N ALA A 45 4.37 2.73 -13.73
CA ALA A 45 5.25 1.68 -14.24
C ALA A 45 5.00 1.42 -15.74
N ILE A 46 3.75 1.36 -16.19
CA ILE A 46 3.40 1.23 -17.61
C ILE A 46 3.91 2.44 -18.40
N LEU A 47 3.75 3.65 -17.87
CA LEU A 47 4.24 4.88 -18.50
C LEU A 47 5.77 4.83 -18.70
N ILE A 48 6.52 4.49 -17.66
CA ILE A 48 8.00 4.39 -17.72
C ILE A 48 8.42 3.27 -18.66
N TYR A 49 7.73 2.12 -18.62
CA TYR A 49 7.99 1.00 -19.52
C TYR A 49 7.82 1.40 -20.99
N THR A 50 6.71 2.10 -21.30
CA THR A 50 6.41 2.57 -22.65
C THR A 50 7.42 3.61 -23.13
N ILE A 51 7.79 4.58 -22.29
CA ILE A 51 8.81 5.58 -22.63
C ILE A 51 10.16 4.91 -22.90
N GLY A 52 10.49 3.85 -22.15
CA GLY A 52 11.73 3.10 -22.33
C GLY A 52 11.93 2.50 -23.74
N PHE A 53 10.86 2.28 -24.52
CA PHE A 53 10.97 1.87 -25.92
C PHE A 53 11.37 3.01 -26.85
N PHE A 54 11.05 4.26 -26.50
CA PHE A 54 11.30 5.43 -27.36
C PHE A 54 12.54 6.22 -26.95
N SER A 55 12.94 6.11 -25.68
CA SER A 55 14.05 6.89 -25.12
C SER A 55 14.76 6.15 -24.00
N THR A 56 16.09 6.09 -24.10
CA THR A 56 16.97 5.50 -23.06
C THR A 56 17.48 6.55 -22.07
N HIS A 57 16.96 7.79 -22.13
CA HIS A 57 17.44 8.88 -21.27
C HIS A 57 17.15 8.58 -19.79
N PRO A 58 18.16 8.57 -18.89
CA PRO A 58 18.00 8.17 -17.49
C PRO A 58 17.08 9.09 -16.68
N GLY A 59 16.84 10.31 -17.16
CA GLY A 59 15.93 11.28 -16.51
C GLY A 59 14.48 10.80 -16.39
N TRP A 60 14.04 9.87 -17.23
CA TRP A 60 12.70 9.32 -17.15
C TRP A 60 12.46 8.52 -15.85
N ASN A 61 13.49 8.06 -15.18
CA ASN A 61 13.37 7.39 -13.89
C ASN A 61 12.83 8.31 -12.78
N PHE A 62 12.91 9.63 -12.92
CA PHE A 62 12.28 10.55 -11.98
C PHE A 62 10.74 10.47 -12.00
N LEU A 63 10.13 9.91 -13.04
CA LEU A 63 8.69 9.66 -13.08
C LEU A 63 8.20 8.71 -11.98
N TRP A 64 9.06 7.87 -11.41
CA TRP A 64 8.70 7.05 -10.25
C TRP A 64 8.23 7.89 -9.05
N PHE A 65 8.68 9.14 -8.92
CA PHE A 65 8.20 10.04 -7.86
C PHE A 65 6.73 10.45 -8.01
N LEU A 66 6.13 10.30 -9.22
CA LEU A 66 4.71 10.54 -9.43
C LEU A 66 3.84 9.62 -8.55
N ILE A 67 4.30 8.41 -8.22
CA ILE A 67 3.58 7.51 -7.31
C ILE A 67 3.37 8.18 -5.95
N TRP A 68 4.41 8.83 -5.42
CA TRP A 68 4.35 9.53 -4.14
C TRP A 68 3.47 10.78 -4.19
N ILE A 69 3.54 11.54 -5.28
CA ILE A 69 2.72 12.72 -5.48
C ILE A 69 1.25 12.34 -5.58
N ILE A 70 0.92 11.38 -6.45
CA ILE A 70 -0.46 10.92 -6.65
C ILE A 70 -0.97 10.23 -5.37
N GLY A 71 -0.25 9.23 -4.86
CA GLY A 71 -0.64 8.49 -3.67
C GLY A 71 -0.80 9.41 -2.45
N GLY A 72 0.14 10.31 -2.20
CA GLY A 72 0.12 11.21 -1.04
C GLY A 72 -1.01 12.24 -1.09
N THR A 73 -1.22 12.89 -2.25
CA THR A 73 -2.28 13.90 -2.40
C THR A 73 -3.68 13.28 -2.31
N PHE A 74 -3.92 12.19 -3.02
CA PHE A 74 -5.24 11.55 -3.05
C PHE A 74 -5.56 10.76 -1.77
N THR A 75 -4.57 10.20 -1.06
CA THR A 75 -4.81 9.56 0.24
C THR A 75 -5.42 10.55 1.24
N GLY A 76 -4.96 11.81 1.24
CA GLY A 76 -5.55 12.87 2.05
C GLY A 76 -7.02 13.12 1.73
N HIS A 77 -7.43 12.99 0.48
CA HIS A 77 -8.82 13.14 0.04
C HIS A 77 -9.68 11.93 0.43
N VAL A 78 -9.20 10.72 0.21
CA VAL A 78 -9.90 9.47 0.57
C VAL A 78 -10.17 9.40 2.08
N LEU A 79 -9.23 9.88 2.91
CA LEU A 79 -9.35 9.87 4.36
C LEU A 79 -10.03 11.11 4.96
N LYS A 80 -10.46 12.07 4.13
CA LYS A 80 -10.99 13.36 4.62
C LYS A 80 -12.23 13.19 5.52
N ASP A 81 -13.14 12.31 5.14
CA ASP A 81 -14.38 12.07 5.88
C ASP A 81 -14.13 11.23 7.15
N ASP A 82 -13.10 10.38 7.15
CA ASP A 82 -12.71 9.58 8.31
C ASP A 82 -12.07 10.38 9.44
N LYS A 83 -11.44 11.53 9.14
CA LYS A 83 -10.80 12.37 10.17
C LYS A 83 -11.77 12.92 11.20
N LYS A 84 -13.08 12.93 10.90
CA LYS A 84 -14.15 13.41 11.79
C LYS A 84 -14.66 12.35 12.77
N LEU A 85 -14.27 11.10 12.60
CA LEU A 85 -14.76 9.98 13.40
C LEU A 85 -13.71 9.55 14.43
N PRO A 86 -14.11 9.05 15.61
CA PRO A 86 -13.16 8.57 16.61
C PRO A 86 -12.36 7.39 16.06
N LYS A 87 -11.02 7.48 16.15
CA LYS A 87 -10.10 6.45 15.69
C LYS A 87 -10.02 5.31 16.69
N GLY A 88 -10.24 4.09 16.22
CA GLY A 88 -10.04 2.87 16.99
C GLY A 88 -8.55 2.55 17.22
N TYR A 89 -8.27 1.56 18.06
CA TYR A 89 -6.91 1.08 18.32
C TYR A 89 -6.23 0.55 17.04
N THR A 90 -6.97 -0.19 16.23
CA THR A 90 -6.48 -0.75 14.96
C THR A 90 -6.14 0.35 13.93
N ASP A 91 -6.91 1.44 13.89
CA ASP A 91 -6.62 2.60 13.02
C ASP A 91 -5.27 3.22 13.37
N LYS A 92 -5.00 3.39 14.67
CA LYS A 92 -3.72 3.95 15.16
C LYS A 92 -2.53 3.07 14.81
N ILE A 93 -2.68 1.73 14.93
CA ILE A 93 -1.61 0.78 14.56
C ILE A 93 -1.37 0.84 13.05
N THR A 94 -2.42 0.86 12.24
CA THR A 94 -2.32 0.97 10.78
C THR A 94 -1.63 2.27 10.37
N GLU A 95 -2.03 3.40 10.94
CA GLU A 95 -1.38 4.69 10.69
C GLU A 95 0.10 4.67 11.09
N GLY A 96 0.42 4.09 12.26
CA GLY A 96 1.80 3.93 12.72
C GLY A 96 2.64 3.09 11.77
N LEU A 97 2.11 1.96 11.30
CA LEU A 97 2.78 1.08 10.34
C LEU A 97 3.12 1.83 9.04
N TRP A 98 2.14 2.51 8.44
CA TRP A 98 2.35 3.24 7.18
C TRP A 98 3.21 4.50 7.36
N SER A 99 3.20 5.12 8.53
CA SER A 99 4.13 6.21 8.85
C SER A 99 5.57 5.72 8.88
N ILE A 100 5.84 4.56 9.48
CA ILE A 100 7.17 3.94 9.49
C ILE A 100 7.62 3.61 8.06
N VAL A 101 6.74 3.05 7.24
CA VAL A 101 7.02 2.79 5.81
C VAL A 101 7.38 4.08 5.08
N GLY A 102 6.65 5.17 5.34
CA GLY A 102 6.94 6.48 4.77
C GLY A 102 8.32 7.03 5.19
N TYR A 103 8.68 6.92 6.47
CA TYR A 103 10.02 7.31 6.94
C TYR A 103 11.12 6.46 6.32
N CYS A 104 10.91 5.14 6.20
CA CYS A 104 11.83 4.26 5.48
C CYS A 104 12.01 4.70 4.02
N ALA A 105 10.93 5.03 3.33
CA ALA A 105 10.99 5.51 1.94
C ALA A 105 11.82 6.78 1.79
N ILE A 106 11.63 7.75 2.69
CA ILE A 106 12.44 8.98 2.72
C ILE A 106 13.91 8.63 2.96
N ALA A 107 14.22 7.77 3.95
CA ALA A 107 15.57 7.37 4.25
C ALA A 107 16.26 6.68 3.05
N PHE A 108 15.59 5.74 2.38
CA PHE A 108 16.10 5.07 1.18
C PHE A 108 16.34 6.06 0.04
N THR A 109 15.41 7.00 -0.17
CA THR A 109 15.57 8.06 -1.18
C THR A 109 16.78 8.94 -0.90
N LEU A 110 16.95 9.38 0.34
CA LEU A 110 18.11 10.19 0.75
C LEU A 110 19.43 9.45 0.58
N LEU A 111 19.46 8.15 0.92
CA LEU A 111 20.64 7.30 0.68
C LEU A 111 20.96 7.18 -0.81
N CYS A 112 19.97 6.93 -1.66
CA CYS A 112 20.17 6.86 -3.11
C CYS A 112 20.71 8.18 -3.68
N LEU A 113 20.15 9.33 -3.22
CA LEU A 113 20.63 10.66 -3.60
C LEU A 113 22.05 10.91 -3.13
N TYR A 114 22.38 10.57 -1.88
CA TYR A 114 23.73 10.72 -1.34
C TYR A 114 24.75 9.95 -2.18
N PHE A 115 24.51 8.65 -2.45
CA PHE A 115 25.44 7.85 -3.25
C PHE A 115 25.55 8.36 -4.69
N MET A 116 24.47 8.82 -5.29
CA MET A 116 24.49 9.41 -6.61
C MET A 116 25.33 10.69 -6.66
N LEU A 117 25.14 11.62 -5.70
CA LEU A 117 25.80 12.91 -5.70
C LEU A 117 27.24 12.83 -5.18
N ALA A 118 27.51 12.08 -4.11
CA ALA A 118 28.81 12.03 -3.46
C ALA A 118 29.77 11.01 -4.05
N LYS A 119 29.26 9.94 -4.67
CA LYS A 119 30.07 8.82 -5.19
C LYS A 119 29.85 8.55 -6.67
N GLY A 120 28.91 9.22 -7.34
CA GLY A 120 28.53 8.92 -8.72
C GLY A 120 27.94 7.51 -8.91
N ALA A 121 27.53 6.86 -7.82
CA ALA A 121 27.02 5.50 -7.81
C ALA A 121 25.50 5.47 -7.96
N ASN A 122 24.98 4.67 -8.91
CA ASN A 122 23.55 4.51 -9.11
C ASN A 122 23.00 3.41 -8.20
N CYS A 123 22.33 3.80 -7.11
CA CYS A 123 21.71 2.90 -6.15
C CYS A 123 20.17 2.86 -6.25
N TRP A 124 19.58 3.42 -7.34
CA TRP A 124 18.11 3.51 -7.47
C TRP A 124 17.40 2.15 -7.52
N SER A 125 18.09 1.07 -7.89
CA SER A 125 17.55 -0.30 -7.79
C SER A 125 17.10 -0.67 -6.38
N LEU A 126 17.65 -0.02 -5.35
CA LEU A 126 17.24 -0.19 -3.96
C LEU A 126 15.78 0.25 -3.73
N MET A 127 15.29 1.24 -4.49
CA MET A 127 13.89 1.68 -4.41
C MET A 127 12.94 0.61 -4.95
N MET A 128 13.37 -0.20 -5.92
CA MET A 128 12.59 -1.34 -6.39
C MET A 128 12.49 -2.44 -5.31
N VAL A 129 13.61 -2.73 -4.63
CA VAL A 129 13.60 -3.64 -3.47
C VAL A 129 12.68 -3.12 -2.38
N PHE A 130 12.76 -1.81 -2.06
CA PHE A 130 11.84 -1.17 -1.12
C PHE A 130 10.38 -1.36 -1.54
N GLY A 131 10.03 -1.06 -2.80
CA GLY A 131 8.68 -1.15 -3.32
C GLY A 131 8.10 -2.56 -3.29
N LEU A 132 8.92 -3.59 -3.50
CA LEU A 132 8.47 -4.98 -3.49
C LEU A 132 8.56 -5.60 -2.09
N PHE A 133 9.70 -5.49 -1.42
CA PHE A 133 9.95 -6.19 -0.17
C PHE A 133 9.36 -5.46 1.04
N VAL A 134 9.68 -4.18 1.23
CA VAL A 134 9.25 -3.44 2.44
C VAL A 134 7.75 -3.16 2.40
N ILE A 135 7.21 -2.74 1.25
CA ILE A 135 5.77 -2.52 1.10
C ILE A 135 5.03 -3.87 1.16
N GLY A 136 5.60 -4.95 0.59
CA GLY A 136 5.06 -6.31 0.71
C GLY A 136 4.98 -6.77 2.16
N PHE A 137 6.04 -6.54 2.94
CA PHE A 137 6.06 -6.82 4.37
C PHE A 137 4.98 -6.04 5.12
N ALA A 138 4.89 -4.73 4.90
CA ALA A 138 3.88 -3.89 5.54
C ALA A 138 2.45 -4.32 5.17
N THR A 139 2.22 -4.71 3.91
CA THR A 139 0.93 -5.25 3.44
C THR A 139 0.59 -6.56 4.15
N SER A 140 1.55 -7.48 4.31
CA SER A 140 1.34 -8.72 5.05
C SER A 140 1.02 -8.47 6.52
N VAL A 141 1.76 -7.56 7.18
CA VAL A 141 1.51 -7.16 8.58
C VAL A 141 0.11 -6.58 8.71
N GLN A 142 -0.30 -5.69 7.81
CA GLN A 142 -1.66 -5.15 7.80
C GLN A 142 -2.70 -6.24 7.59
N GLY A 143 -2.42 -7.24 6.77
CA GLY A 143 -3.27 -8.41 6.59
C GLY A 143 -3.50 -9.18 7.89
N VAL A 144 -2.46 -9.32 8.72
CA VAL A 144 -2.57 -9.92 10.07
C VAL A 144 -3.43 -9.05 10.99
N ILE A 145 -3.21 -7.72 11.00
CA ILE A 145 -3.97 -6.76 11.82
C ILE A 145 -5.46 -6.79 11.46
N LEU A 146 -5.79 -6.80 10.17
CA LEU A 146 -7.16 -6.82 9.66
C LEU A 146 -7.78 -8.22 9.61
N LYS A 147 -7.00 -9.27 9.88
CA LYS A 147 -7.37 -10.69 9.71
C LYS A 147 -7.83 -11.02 8.28
N GLU A 148 -7.15 -10.44 7.28
CA GLU A 148 -7.47 -10.59 5.86
C GLU A 148 -6.38 -11.36 5.12
N LYS A 149 -6.70 -12.62 4.76
CA LYS A 149 -5.78 -13.55 4.10
C LYS A 149 -5.26 -13.03 2.74
N SER A 150 -6.09 -12.29 2.00
CA SER A 150 -5.70 -11.73 0.71
C SER A 150 -4.52 -10.77 0.80
N LEU A 151 -4.46 -9.94 1.85
CA LEU A 151 -3.33 -9.04 2.12
C LEU A 151 -2.07 -9.82 2.55
N ILE A 152 -2.24 -10.86 3.38
CA ILE A 152 -1.12 -11.69 3.83
C ILE A 152 -0.46 -12.37 2.63
N VAL A 153 -1.26 -12.99 1.77
CA VAL A 153 -0.76 -13.70 0.58
C VAL A 153 -0.18 -12.71 -0.43
N GLY A 154 -0.89 -11.61 -0.73
CA GLY A 154 -0.41 -10.59 -1.67
C GLY A 154 0.90 -9.95 -1.21
N GLY A 155 1.01 -9.58 0.06
CA GLY A 155 2.25 -9.06 0.64
C GLY A 155 3.38 -10.09 0.66
N GLY A 156 3.07 -11.39 0.91
CA GLY A 156 4.03 -12.49 0.81
C GLY A 156 4.60 -12.64 -0.60
N ILE A 157 3.77 -12.51 -1.64
CA ILE A 157 4.21 -12.47 -3.05
C ILE A 157 5.16 -11.30 -3.27
N GLY A 158 4.80 -10.10 -2.78
CA GLY A 158 5.67 -8.92 -2.84
C GLY A 158 7.04 -9.14 -2.21
N MET A 159 7.07 -9.69 -0.98
CA MET A 159 8.32 -10.04 -0.30
C MET A 159 9.16 -11.06 -1.08
N GLY A 160 8.53 -12.10 -1.63
CA GLY A 160 9.22 -13.12 -2.41
C GLY A 160 9.91 -12.53 -3.65
N PHE A 161 9.20 -11.71 -4.42
CA PHE A 161 9.80 -11.04 -5.57
C PHE A 161 10.81 -9.97 -5.17
N GLY A 162 10.60 -9.25 -4.06
CA GLY A 162 11.58 -8.30 -3.53
C GLY A 162 12.89 -8.99 -3.11
N ALA A 163 12.81 -10.15 -2.46
CA ALA A 163 13.96 -10.98 -2.13
C ALA A 163 14.66 -11.51 -3.39
N PHE A 164 13.90 -11.92 -4.41
CA PHE A 164 14.44 -12.33 -5.71
C PHE A 164 15.25 -11.20 -6.36
N ILE A 165 14.72 -9.97 -6.40
CA ILE A 165 15.44 -8.80 -6.93
C ILE A 165 16.72 -8.52 -6.11
N MET A 166 16.67 -8.66 -4.77
CA MET A 166 17.86 -8.54 -3.94
C MET A 166 18.94 -9.56 -4.31
N CYS A 167 18.53 -10.82 -4.51
CA CYS A 167 19.47 -11.86 -4.96
C CYS A 167 20.07 -11.54 -6.34
N CYS A 168 19.28 -11.03 -7.27
CA CYS A 168 19.78 -10.57 -8.58
C CYS A 168 20.83 -9.47 -8.44
N LEU A 169 20.58 -8.47 -7.58
CA LEU A 169 21.53 -7.38 -7.31
C LEU A 169 22.86 -7.91 -6.75
N ILE A 170 22.80 -8.81 -5.76
CA ILE A 170 23.99 -9.40 -5.13
C ILE A 170 24.75 -10.28 -6.13
N ALA A 171 24.04 -11.01 -6.99
CA ALA A 171 24.63 -11.85 -8.02
C ALA A 171 25.16 -11.06 -9.24
N GLY A 172 25.02 -9.74 -9.26
CA GLY A 172 25.44 -8.89 -10.38
C GLY A 172 24.60 -9.07 -11.64
N ILE A 173 23.37 -9.61 -11.52
CA ILE A 173 22.44 -9.75 -12.64
C ILE A 173 21.86 -8.36 -12.97
N PRO A 174 21.98 -7.91 -14.24
CA PRO A 174 21.49 -6.59 -14.61
C PRO A 174 19.96 -6.50 -14.50
N LEU A 175 19.49 -5.47 -13.80
CA LEU A 175 18.05 -5.19 -13.67
C LEU A 175 17.58 -4.38 -14.89
N GLU A 176 17.36 -5.07 -15.99
CA GLU A 176 16.85 -4.46 -17.21
C GLU A 176 15.37 -4.14 -17.11
N ASN A 177 14.97 -2.98 -17.63
CA ASN A 177 13.59 -2.53 -17.63
C ASN A 177 12.64 -3.50 -18.38
N SER A 178 13.18 -4.25 -19.32
CA SER A 178 12.47 -5.24 -20.14
C SER A 178 11.73 -6.32 -19.33
N TRP A 179 12.33 -6.80 -18.24
CA TRP A 179 11.74 -7.84 -17.39
C TRP A 179 11.38 -7.36 -15.98
N THR A 180 12.12 -6.37 -15.44
CA THR A 180 11.90 -5.90 -14.07
C THR A 180 10.61 -5.10 -13.93
N THR A 181 10.27 -4.26 -14.91
CA THR A 181 9.04 -3.46 -14.87
C THR A 181 7.78 -4.31 -15.04
N PRO A 182 7.68 -5.27 -15.98
CA PRO A 182 6.56 -6.23 -16.00
C PRO A 182 6.43 -7.02 -14.70
N LEU A 183 7.54 -7.46 -14.09
CA LEU A 183 7.54 -8.14 -12.80
C LEU A 183 6.97 -7.25 -11.69
N PHE A 184 7.38 -5.98 -11.64
CA PHE A 184 6.86 -4.99 -10.71
C PHE A 184 5.35 -4.80 -10.88
N ILE A 185 4.87 -4.61 -12.11
CA ILE A 185 3.44 -4.44 -12.43
C ILE A 185 2.64 -5.66 -11.94
N LEU A 186 3.08 -6.86 -12.31
CA LEU A 186 2.42 -8.10 -11.90
C LEU A 186 2.36 -8.23 -10.38
N THR A 187 3.46 -7.94 -9.71
CA THR A 187 3.55 -8.00 -8.25
C THR A 187 2.57 -7.03 -7.59
N PHE A 188 2.50 -5.78 -8.05
CA PHE A 188 1.58 -4.78 -7.49
C PHE A 188 0.11 -5.13 -7.73
N ILE A 189 -0.22 -5.79 -8.85
CA ILE A 189 -1.56 -6.31 -9.09
C ILE A 189 -1.95 -7.31 -7.98
N PHE A 190 -1.09 -8.30 -7.69
CA PHE A 190 -1.36 -9.31 -6.66
C PHE A 190 -1.25 -8.75 -5.24
N MET A 191 -0.35 -7.81 -4.99
CA MET A 191 -0.07 -7.27 -3.66
C MET A 191 -1.09 -6.22 -3.22
N MET A 192 -1.57 -5.36 -4.14
CA MET A 192 -2.42 -4.22 -3.80
C MET A 192 -3.77 -4.22 -4.49
N ILE A 193 -3.82 -4.42 -5.82
CA ILE A 193 -5.06 -4.26 -6.58
C ILE A 193 -6.05 -5.37 -6.24
N MET A 194 -5.63 -6.63 -6.32
CA MET A 194 -6.50 -7.75 -5.99
C MET A 194 -7.00 -7.71 -4.54
N PRO A 195 -6.15 -7.56 -3.52
CA PRO A 195 -6.61 -7.43 -2.14
C PRO A 195 -7.51 -6.22 -1.92
N GLY A 196 -7.23 -5.08 -2.56
CA GLY A 196 -8.07 -3.88 -2.49
C GLY A 196 -9.50 -4.13 -2.97
N HIS A 197 -9.68 -4.79 -4.11
CA HIS A 197 -11.00 -5.19 -4.61
C HIS A 197 -11.68 -6.19 -3.69
N ILE A 198 -10.96 -7.18 -3.16
CA ILE A 198 -11.52 -8.17 -2.22
C ILE A 198 -12.02 -7.48 -0.94
N LEU A 199 -11.26 -6.53 -0.40
CA LEU A 199 -11.66 -5.76 0.79
C LEU A 199 -12.94 -4.97 0.53
N ASN A 200 -13.01 -4.23 -0.58
CA ASN A 200 -14.19 -3.45 -0.93
C ASN A 200 -15.42 -4.33 -1.17
N HIS A 201 -15.26 -5.46 -1.85
CA HIS A 201 -16.36 -6.39 -2.07
C HIS A 201 -16.90 -7.00 -0.78
N LYS A 202 -16.01 -7.38 0.15
CA LYS A 202 -16.41 -7.88 1.47
C LYS A 202 -17.15 -6.82 2.30
N ALA A 203 -16.71 -5.57 2.25
CA ALA A 203 -17.36 -4.47 2.94
C ALA A 203 -18.79 -4.22 2.41
N GLN A 204 -18.98 -4.24 1.08
CA GLN A 204 -20.29 -4.06 0.46
C GLN A 204 -21.28 -5.19 0.80
N ARG A 205 -20.84 -6.46 0.76
CA ARG A 205 -21.70 -7.61 1.10
C ARG A 205 -22.25 -7.53 2.53
N LYS A 206 -21.46 -7.04 3.49
CA LYS A 206 -21.91 -6.90 4.87
C LYS A 206 -22.93 -5.78 5.06
N HIS A 207 -22.85 -4.71 4.26
CA HIS A 207 -23.88 -3.66 4.27
C HIS A 207 -25.25 -4.17 3.82
N VAL A 208 -25.28 -5.07 2.83
CA VAL A 208 -26.53 -5.65 2.32
C VAL A 208 -27.14 -6.68 3.27
N GLN A 209 -26.33 -7.38 4.06
CA GLN A 209 -26.80 -8.41 5.02
C GLN A 209 -27.22 -7.84 6.38
N GLY A 210 -26.88 -6.60 6.69
CA GLY A 210 -27.21 -5.92 7.94
C GLY A 210 -28.32 -4.88 7.80
N ALA A 211 -28.90 -4.70 6.60
CA ALA A 211 -30.09 -3.93 6.31
C ALA A 211 -31.31 -4.84 6.17
#